data_a7d1e4f341aa2de0e26b3b862cd7b4f3
#
_entry.id   a7d1e4f341aa2de0e26b3b862cd7b4f3
#
_cell.length_a   1.000
_cell.length_b   1.000
_cell.length_c   1.000
_cell.angle_alpha   90.00
_cell.angle_beta   90.00
_cell.angle_gamma   90.00
#
_symmetry.space_group_name_H-M   'P 1'
#
loop_
_entity.id
_entity.type
_entity.pdbx_description
1 polymer ?
#
loop_
_entity_poly.entity_id
_entity_poly.type
_entity_poly.pdbx_seq_one_letter_code
_entity_poly.pdbx_strand_id
1 'polypeptide(L)'
;MQQDMELQQVLYRLFKTQIEFGAHRHGEPLPTIREASEYFRVSVDTVRLVYLRLKQEGYISLSTCVGARVKVNYSKEEIRQNIQHFFAGRKETLLDLAQALRPLCRFAQWFALKNSSEKTLDELERSCAALHLSPVYRMLQQLELIYSPLGNELFMRLMRQIFLFFQGPFLSTPQNIEYFRHKNPLLEMIRLCRQKDWPALWDSVDAYQT
;
A
#
# COMPACT_ATOMS: atom_id res chain seq x y z
N MET A 1 9.70 20.70 -7.20
CA MET A 1 9.90 20.31 -8.62
C MET A 1 10.55 18.93 -8.75
N GLN A 2 11.77 18.69 -8.29
CA GLN A 2 12.44 17.39 -8.42
C GLN A 2 11.73 16.29 -7.61
N GLN A 3 11.32 16.57 -6.39
CA GLN A 3 10.60 15.66 -5.50
C GLN A 3 9.21 15.27 -6.05
N ASP A 4 8.51 16.18 -6.72
CA ASP A 4 7.20 15.88 -7.33
C ASP A 4 7.35 14.96 -8.54
N MET A 5 8.44 15.11 -9.31
CA MET A 5 8.72 14.21 -10.44
C MET A 5 9.04 12.77 -9.98
N GLU A 6 9.79 12.63 -8.88
CA GLU A 6 10.08 11.30 -8.31
C GLU A 6 8.81 10.63 -7.81
N LEU A 7 7.96 11.35 -7.09
CA LEU A 7 6.70 10.84 -6.57
C LEU A 7 5.71 10.50 -7.69
N GLN A 8 5.65 11.32 -8.74
CA GLN A 8 4.89 11.01 -9.94
C GLN A 8 5.34 9.70 -10.59
N GLN A 9 6.66 9.47 -10.69
CA GLN A 9 7.21 8.25 -11.27
C GLN A 9 6.89 7.02 -10.40
N VAL A 10 6.94 7.15 -9.08
CA VAL A 10 6.59 6.06 -8.14
C VAL A 10 5.11 5.69 -8.29
N LEU A 11 4.21 6.67 -8.30
CA LEU A 11 2.77 6.44 -8.46
C LEU A 11 2.43 5.84 -9.83
N TYR A 12 3.05 6.34 -10.88
CA TYR A 12 2.89 5.76 -12.22
C TYR A 12 3.26 4.27 -12.21
N ARG A 13 4.42 3.92 -11.65
CA ARG A 13 4.86 2.52 -11.55
C ARG A 13 3.91 1.68 -10.72
N LEU A 14 3.40 2.20 -9.61
CA LEU A 14 2.46 1.50 -8.76
C LEU A 14 1.17 1.17 -9.52
N PHE A 15 0.51 2.16 -10.14
CA PHE A 15 -0.72 1.92 -10.89
C PHE A 15 -0.51 0.97 -12.08
N LYS A 16 0.60 1.15 -12.81
CA LYS A 16 0.98 0.23 -13.89
C LYS A 16 1.10 -1.20 -13.36
N THR A 17 1.85 -1.41 -12.28
CA THR A 17 2.04 -2.73 -11.68
C THR A 17 0.72 -3.32 -11.18
N GLN A 18 -0.17 -2.52 -10.56
CA GLN A 18 -1.48 -2.99 -10.13
C GLN A 18 -2.32 -3.51 -11.31
N ILE A 19 -2.25 -2.84 -12.45
CA ILE A 19 -2.94 -3.27 -13.67
C ILE A 19 -2.27 -4.53 -14.25
N GLU A 20 -0.95 -4.56 -14.37
CA GLU A 20 -0.19 -5.70 -14.90
C GLU A 20 -0.32 -6.96 -14.03
N PHE A 21 -0.57 -6.80 -12.73
CA PHE A 21 -0.79 -7.91 -11.78
C PHE A 21 -2.27 -8.31 -11.66
N GLY A 22 -3.17 -7.64 -12.39
CA GLY A 22 -4.60 -7.95 -12.38
C GLY A 22 -5.34 -7.50 -11.12
N ALA A 23 -4.73 -6.63 -10.30
CA ALA A 23 -5.40 -5.99 -9.16
C ALA A 23 -6.55 -5.09 -9.61
N HIS A 24 -6.45 -4.52 -10.79
CA HIS A 24 -7.51 -3.83 -11.52
C HIS A 24 -7.73 -4.52 -12.86
N ARG A 25 -8.94 -5.05 -13.08
CA ARG A 25 -9.30 -5.81 -14.29
C ARG A 25 -9.78 -4.90 -15.41
N HIS A 26 -9.83 -5.43 -16.62
CA HIS A 26 -10.40 -4.74 -17.77
C HIS A 26 -11.78 -4.16 -17.46
N GLY A 27 -12.00 -2.89 -17.80
CA GLY A 27 -13.23 -2.17 -17.55
C GLY A 27 -13.44 -1.66 -16.13
N GLU A 28 -12.65 -2.12 -15.14
CA GLU A 28 -12.75 -1.63 -13.77
C GLU A 28 -12.31 -0.16 -13.65
N PRO A 29 -12.98 0.62 -12.80
CA PRO A 29 -12.57 1.99 -12.54
C PRO A 29 -11.31 2.01 -11.67
N LEU A 30 -10.40 2.93 -11.96
CA LEU A 30 -9.39 3.37 -11.00
C LEU A 30 -10.01 4.40 -10.04
N PRO A 31 -9.39 4.66 -8.89
CA PRO A 31 -9.79 5.75 -8.02
C PRO A 31 -9.91 7.06 -8.80
N THR A 32 -10.83 7.91 -8.41
CA THR A 32 -10.87 9.26 -8.95
C THR A 32 -9.57 10.02 -8.64
N ILE A 33 -9.26 11.05 -9.41
CA ILE A 33 -8.06 11.85 -9.20
C ILE A 33 -8.02 12.43 -7.77
N ARG A 34 -9.18 12.79 -7.21
CA ARG A 34 -9.29 13.31 -5.83
C ARG A 34 -9.03 12.21 -4.80
N GLU A 35 -9.69 11.06 -4.91
CA GLU A 35 -9.46 9.92 -4.03
C GLU A 35 -8.00 9.48 -4.05
N ALA A 36 -7.39 9.34 -5.24
CA ALA A 36 -5.98 8.99 -5.35
C ALA A 36 -5.07 10.07 -4.74
N SER A 37 -5.38 11.35 -4.93
CA SER A 37 -4.66 12.47 -4.30
C SER A 37 -4.70 12.37 -2.77
N GLU A 38 -5.85 12.06 -2.20
CA GLU A 38 -6.04 11.86 -0.75
C GLU A 38 -5.33 10.61 -0.23
N TYR A 39 -5.51 9.45 -0.89
CA TYR A 39 -4.87 8.18 -0.49
C TYR A 39 -3.34 8.26 -0.50
N PHE A 40 -2.79 8.87 -1.55
CA PHE A 40 -1.33 8.94 -1.70
C PHE A 40 -0.72 10.23 -1.15
N ARG A 41 -1.53 11.14 -0.63
CA ARG A 41 -1.13 12.48 -0.13
C ARG A 41 -0.23 13.22 -1.11
N VAL A 42 -0.69 13.29 -2.34
CA VAL A 42 -0.03 13.99 -3.45
C VAL A 42 -0.95 15.04 -4.04
N SER A 43 -0.41 15.96 -4.83
CA SER A 43 -1.24 16.95 -5.50
C SER A 43 -2.18 16.31 -6.53
N VAL A 44 -3.34 16.90 -6.74
CA VAL A 44 -4.30 16.53 -7.80
C VAL A 44 -3.61 16.53 -9.17
N ASP A 45 -2.71 17.47 -9.41
CA ASP A 45 -1.97 17.57 -10.67
C ASP A 45 -0.99 16.42 -10.86
N THR A 46 -0.33 15.97 -9.78
CA THR A 46 0.53 14.77 -9.82
C THR A 46 -0.26 13.54 -10.30
N VAL A 47 -1.43 13.30 -9.72
CA VAL A 47 -2.29 12.17 -10.13
C VAL A 47 -2.79 12.33 -11.56
N ARG A 48 -3.19 13.56 -11.94
CA ARG A 48 -3.62 13.86 -13.32
C ARG A 48 -2.54 13.50 -14.34
N LEU A 49 -1.29 13.89 -14.09
CA LEU A 49 -0.15 13.59 -14.96
C LEU A 49 0.12 12.06 -15.03
N VAL A 50 0.01 11.37 -13.91
CA VAL A 50 0.12 9.90 -13.86
C VAL A 50 -0.95 9.24 -14.75
N TYR A 51 -2.22 9.66 -14.63
CA TYR A 51 -3.32 9.10 -15.41
C TYR A 51 -3.20 9.44 -16.91
N LEU A 52 -2.74 10.64 -17.23
CA LEU A 52 -2.47 11.01 -18.63
C LEU A 52 -1.39 10.10 -19.24
N ARG A 53 -0.32 9.81 -18.50
CA ARG A 53 0.74 8.92 -18.96
C ARG A 53 0.24 7.48 -19.12
N LEU A 54 -0.53 6.94 -18.16
CA LEU A 54 -1.16 5.62 -18.29
C LEU A 54 -2.09 5.53 -19.50
N LYS A 55 -2.83 6.61 -19.79
CA LYS A 55 -3.66 6.71 -20.99
C LYS A 55 -2.83 6.71 -22.27
N GLN A 56 -1.75 7.50 -22.33
CA GLN A 56 -0.86 7.57 -23.48
C GLN A 56 -0.22 6.21 -23.80
N GLU A 57 0.13 5.46 -22.75
CA GLU A 57 0.71 4.11 -22.89
C GLU A 57 -0.37 3.01 -23.09
N GLY A 58 -1.66 3.38 -23.13
CA GLY A 58 -2.76 2.48 -23.47
C GLY A 58 -3.28 1.61 -22.30
N TYR A 59 -2.83 1.83 -21.07
CA TYR A 59 -3.28 1.07 -19.90
C TYR A 59 -4.70 1.40 -19.49
N ILE A 60 -5.11 2.67 -19.65
CA ILE A 60 -6.42 3.15 -19.24
C ILE A 60 -7.10 4.00 -20.32
N SER A 61 -8.41 4.13 -20.22
CA SER A 61 -9.19 5.17 -20.86
C SER A 61 -9.57 6.25 -19.86
N LEU A 62 -9.63 7.52 -20.28
CA LEU A 62 -10.09 8.66 -19.49
C LEU A 62 -11.31 9.27 -20.15
N SER A 63 -12.39 9.41 -19.38
CA SER A 63 -13.61 10.10 -19.77
C SER A 63 -14.01 11.11 -18.71
N THR A 64 -14.55 12.24 -19.13
CA THR A 64 -15.03 13.29 -18.22
C THR A 64 -16.21 12.83 -17.37
N CYS A 65 -17.06 11.94 -17.90
CA CYS A 65 -18.26 11.46 -17.21
C CYS A 65 -18.03 10.18 -16.41
N VAL A 66 -17.10 9.31 -16.84
CA VAL A 66 -16.93 7.95 -16.28
C VAL A 66 -15.61 7.80 -15.51
N GLY A 67 -14.72 8.78 -15.60
CA GLY A 67 -13.39 8.74 -14.96
C GLY A 67 -12.40 7.87 -15.71
N ALA A 68 -11.44 7.32 -14.95
CA ALA A 68 -10.39 6.44 -15.46
C ALA A 68 -10.84 4.97 -15.38
N ARG A 69 -10.69 4.21 -16.48
CA ARG A 69 -10.99 2.78 -16.52
C ARG A 69 -9.86 2.01 -17.18
N VAL A 70 -9.58 0.81 -16.68
CA VAL A 70 -8.56 -0.08 -17.24
C VAL A 70 -8.96 -0.54 -18.64
N LYS A 71 -8.05 -0.39 -19.59
CA LYS A 71 -8.28 -0.73 -21.01
C LYS A 71 -7.62 -2.05 -21.41
N VAL A 72 -6.49 -2.40 -20.79
CA VAL A 72 -5.78 -3.64 -21.09
C VAL A 72 -6.51 -4.84 -20.50
N ASN A 73 -6.41 -6.00 -21.16
CA ASN A 73 -7.01 -7.25 -20.71
C ASN A 73 -5.93 -8.33 -20.70
N TYR A 74 -5.33 -8.56 -19.56
CA TYR A 74 -4.32 -9.60 -19.40
C TYR A 74 -4.95 -10.94 -19.04
N SER A 75 -4.52 -12.01 -19.71
CA SER A 75 -4.81 -13.38 -19.34
C SER A 75 -4.14 -13.74 -18.00
N LYS A 76 -4.62 -14.81 -17.36
CA LYS A 76 -3.99 -15.31 -16.11
C LYS A 76 -2.52 -15.64 -16.29
N GLU A 77 -2.14 -16.13 -17.46
CA GLU A 77 -0.74 -16.48 -17.78
C GLU A 77 0.13 -15.23 -17.92
N GLU A 78 -0.32 -14.21 -18.63
CA GLU A 78 0.38 -12.93 -18.74
C GLU A 78 0.55 -12.25 -17.37
N ILE A 79 -0.48 -12.27 -16.54
CA ILE A 79 -0.41 -11.75 -15.15
C ILE A 79 0.69 -12.49 -14.37
N ARG A 80 0.74 -13.83 -14.45
CA ARG A 80 1.76 -14.65 -13.80
C ARG A 80 3.17 -14.29 -14.27
N GLN A 81 3.37 -14.14 -15.58
CA GLN A 81 4.64 -13.75 -16.19
C GLN A 81 5.06 -12.34 -15.75
N ASN A 82 4.15 -11.38 -15.73
CA ASN A 82 4.41 -10.02 -15.26
C ASN A 82 4.89 -10.02 -13.81
N ILE A 83 4.22 -10.77 -12.92
CA ILE A 83 4.61 -10.91 -11.51
C ILE A 83 6.02 -11.54 -11.40
N GLN A 84 6.26 -12.64 -12.08
CA GLN A 84 7.56 -13.31 -12.05
C GLN A 84 8.68 -12.39 -12.53
N HIS A 85 8.48 -11.72 -13.67
CA HIS A 85 9.46 -10.78 -14.23
C HIS A 85 9.75 -9.61 -13.28
N PHE A 86 8.73 -9.04 -12.66
CA PHE A 86 8.89 -7.95 -11.72
C PHE A 86 9.76 -8.33 -10.51
N PHE A 87 9.49 -9.49 -9.90
CA PHE A 87 10.21 -9.93 -8.70
C PHE A 87 11.58 -10.53 -9.01
N ALA A 88 11.75 -11.23 -10.14
CA ALA A 88 13.02 -11.81 -10.53
C ALA A 88 14.16 -10.78 -10.58
N GLY A 89 13.91 -9.60 -11.15
CA GLY A 89 14.92 -8.53 -11.24
C GLY A 89 15.13 -7.73 -9.94
N ARG A 90 14.43 -8.05 -8.85
CA ARG A 90 14.45 -7.26 -7.59
C ARG A 90 14.65 -8.08 -6.33
N LYS A 91 14.82 -9.39 -6.46
CA LYS A 91 14.85 -10.31 -5.33
C LYS A 91 15.91 -9.93 -4.29
N GLU A 92 17.13 -9.69 -4.71
CA GLU A 92 18.26 -9.32 -3.82
C GLU A 92 17.98 -7.99 -3.12
N THR A 93 17.60 -6.96 -3.89
CA THR A 93 17.27 -5.62 -3.32
C THR A 93 16.14 -5.70 -2.30
N LEU A 94 15.11 -6.53 -2.54
CA LEU A 94 14.00 -6.71 -1.60
C LEU A 94 14.44 -7.41 -0.31
N LEU A 95 15.32 -8.41 -0.43
CA LEU A 95 15.88 -9.11 0.74
C LEU A 95 16.76 -8.19 1.57
N ASP A 96 17.67 -7.44 0.95
CA ASP A 96 18.54 -6.48 1.63
C ASP A 96 17.73 -5.40 2.34
N LEU A 97 16.69 -4.88 1.66
CA LEU A 97 15.80 -3.88 2.24
C LEU A 97 15.03 -4.45 3.44
N ALA A 98 14.49 -5.66 3.32
CA ALA A 98 13.75 -6.31 4.41
C ALA A 98 14.67 -6.52 5.63
N GLN A 99 15.90 -6.99 5.43
CA GLN A 99 16.87 -7.17 6.50
C GLN A 99 17.22 -5.85 7.18
N ALA A 100 17.45 -4.78 6.42
CA ALA A 100 17.81 -3.47 6.97
C ALA A 100 16.66 -2.80 7.72
N LEU A 101 15.43 -2.94 7.23
CA LEU A 101 14.26 -2.24 7.79
C LEU A 101 13.58 -3.00 8.94
N ARG A 102 13.66 -4.33 8.95
CA ARG A 102 12.97 -5.16 9.96
C ARG A 102 13.20 -4.69 11.39
N PRO A 103 14.45 -4.53 11.90
CA PRO A 103 14.65 -4.11 13.29
C PRO A 103 14.09 -2.71 13.58
N LEU A 104 14.20 -1.79 12.62
CA LEU A 104 13.68 -0.43 12.76
C LEU A 104 12.14 -0.42 12.78
N CYS A 105 11.52 -1.09 11.81
CA CYS A 105 10.07 -1.13 11.68
C CYS A 105 9.42 -1.88 12.84
N ARG A 106 10.03 -2.98 13.32
CA ARG A 106 9.56 -3.74 14.47
C ARG A 106 9.47 -2.86 15.72
N PHE A 107 10.56 -2.17 16.07
CA PHE A 107 10.56 -1.29 17.22
C PHE A 107 9.59 -0.12 17.05
N ALA A 108 9.61 0.53 15.90
CA ALA A 108 8.75 1.68 15.63
C ALA A 108 7.26 1.31 15.69
N GLN A 109 6.85 0.18 15.14
CA GLN A 109 5.47 -0.29 15.16
C GLN A 109 5.02 -0.66 16.58
N TRP A 110 5.83 -1.42 17.31
CA TRP A 110 5.54 -1.76 18.69
C TRP A 110 5.41 -0.50 19.57
N PHE A 111 6.37 0.42 19.48
CA PHE A 111 6.37 1.65 20.25
C PHE A 111 5.17 2.54 19.91
N ALA A 112 4.85 2.67 18.63
CA ALA A 112 3.71 3.46 18.17
C ALA A 112 2.38 2.87 18.67
N LEU A 113 2.17 1.56 18.53
CA LEU A 113 0.96 0.88 18.98
C LEU A 113 0.83 0.95 20.51
N LYS A 114 1.92 0.77 21.25
CA LYS A 114 1.94 0.89 22.71
C LYS A 114 1.50 2.29 23.20
N ASN A 115 1.82 3.33 22.43
CA ASN A 115 1.49 4.72 22.75
C ASN A 115 0.23 5.23 22.02
N SER A 116 -0.50 4.36 21.33
CA SER A 116 -1.72 4.74 20.63
C SER A 116 -2.86 5.06 21.61
N SER A 117 -3.64 6.09 21.29
CA SER A 117 -4.88 6.39 22.02
C SER A 117 -5.99 5.39 21.67
N GLU A 118 -6.99 5.22 22.53
CA GLU A 118 -8.19 4.41 22.22
C GLU A 118 -8.85 4.88 20.92
N LYS A 119 -8.92 6.19 20.68
CA LYS A 119 -9.43 6.73 19.42
C LYS A 119 -8.65 6.20 18.21
N THR A 120 -7.32 6.16 18.30
CA THR A 120 -6.46 5.64 17.22
C THR A 120 -6.68 4.13 17.02
N LEU A 121 -6.81 3.37 18.10
CA LEU A 121 -7.11 1.92 18.04
C LEU A 121 -8.48 1.66 17.42
N ASP A 122 -9.51 2.46 17.74
CA ASP A 122 -10.83 2.36 17.12
C ASP A 122 -10.81 2.72 15.63
N GLU A 123 -10.00 3.69 15.23
CA GLU A 123 -9.82 4.05 13.82
C GLU A 123 -9.09 2.93 13.05
N LEU A 124 -8.08 2.32 13.66
CA LEU A 124 -7.38 1.16 13.11
C LEU A 124 -8.34 -0.03 12.94
N GLU A 125 -9.14 -0.33 13.94
CA GLU A 125 -10.13 -1.42 13.88
C GLU A 125 -11.17 -1.20 12.77
N ARG A 126 -11.68 0.04 12.65
CA ARG A 126 -12.58 0.42 11.54
C ARG A 126 -11.90 0.27 10.17
N SER A 127 -10.61 0.62 10.06
CA SER A 127 -9.84 0.43 8.82
C SER A 127 -9.71 -1.05 8.44
N CYS A 128 -9.63 -1.94 9.43
CA CYS A 128 -9.59 -3.39 9.19
C CYS A 128 -10.90 -3.91 8.57
N ALA A 129 -12.03 -3.30 8.93
CA ALA A 129 -13.35 -3.66 8.39
C ALA A 129 -13.65 -3.04 7.01
N ALA A 130 -12.83 -2.13 6.51
CA ALA A 130 -13.02 -1.43 5.24
C ALA A 130 -12.68 -2.33 4.01
N LEU A 131 -13.38 -3.47 3.88
CA LEU A 131 -13.13 -4.47 2.83
C LEU A 131 -13.49 -4.00 1.41
N HIS A 132 -14.21 -2.88 1.28
CA HIS A 132 -14.51 -2.25 -0.01
C HIS A 132 -13.28 -1.55 -0.61
N LEU A 133 -12.27 -1.23 0.20
CA LEU A 133 -11.00 -0.68 -0.26
C LEU A 133 -10.06 -1.79 -0.75
N SER A 134 -9.26 -1.49 -1.78
CA SER A 134 -8.18 -2.41 -2.16
C SER A 134 -7.20 -2.58 -1.01
N PRO A 135 -6.52 -3.75 -0.89
CA PRO A 135 -5.53 -3.98 0.16
C PRO A 135 -4.45 -2.89 0.23
N VAL A 136 -4.01 -2.37 -0.91
CA VAL A 136 -2.99 -1.31 -0.98
C VAL A 136 -3.47 -0.04 -0.30
N TYR A 137 -4.69 0.43 -0.58
CA TYR A 137 -5.21 1.66 0.02
C TYR A 137 -5.51 1.49 1.50
N ARG A 138 -6.07 0.35 1.89
CA ARG A 138 -6.33 0.02 3.29
C ARG A 138 -5.03 0.00 4.11
N MET A 139 -3.98 -0.64 3.60
CA MET A 139 -2.70 -0.67 4.31
C MET A 139 -1.97 0.68 4.34
N LEU A 140 -2.12 1.52 3.31
CA LEU A 140 -1.62 2.91 3.39
C LEU A 140 -2.30 3.68 4.52
N GLN A 141 -3.62 3.57 4.63
CA GLN A 141 -4.38 4.19 5.72
C GLN A 141 -3.94 3.65 7.09
N GLN A 142 -3.78 2.33 7.20
CA GLN A 142 -3.30 1.69 8.42
C GLN A 142 -1.89 2.13 8.80
N LEU A 143 -0.97 2.25 7.84
CA LEU A 143 0.39 2.74 8.06
C LEU A 143 0.39 4.14 8.67
N GLU A 144 -0.45 5.04 8.17
CA GLU A 144 -0.62 6.39 8.71
C GLU A 144 -1.11 6.35 10.17
N LEU A 145 -2.14 5.56 10.44
CA LEU A 145 -2.72 5.44 11.78
C LEU A 145 -1.74 4.80 12.77
N ILE A 146 -1.04 3.73 12.36
CA ILE A 146 -0.08 3.01 13.22
C ILE A 146 1.06 3.94 13.64
N TYR A 147 1.65 4.67 12.70
CA TYR A 147 2.88 5.43 12.96
C TYR A 147 2.64 6.89 13.36
N SER A 148 1.38 7.40 13.30
CA SER A 148 1.07 8.77 13.73
C SER A 148 1.51 9.09 15.17
N PRO A 149 1.43 8.17 16.16
CA PRO A 149 1.87 8.45 17.52
C PRO A 149 3.37 8.71 17.67
N LEU A 150 4.18 8.38 16.67
CA LEU A 150 5.61 8.67 16.68
C LEU A 150 5.93 10.16 16.53
N GLY A 151 5.02 10.93 15.90
CA GLY A 151 5.26 12.36 15.61
C GLY A 151 6.46 12.63 14.70
N ASN A 152 6.94 11.62 13.95
CA ASN A 152 8.16 11.71 13.13
C ASN A 152 7.81 11.74 11.65
N GLU A 153 7.69 12.95 11.10
CA GLU A 153 7.34 13.17 9.70
C GLU A 153 8.36 12.58 8.71
N LEU A 154 9.65 12.60 9.03
CA LEU A 154 10.68 12.00 8.16
C LEU A 154 10.50 10.49 8.07
N PHE A 155 10.27 9.84 9.22
CA PHE A 155 9.99 8.40 9.27
C PHE A 155 8.73 8.06 8.46
N MET A 156 7.66 8.84 8.61
CA MET A 156 6.43 8.64 7.87
C MET A 156 6.61 8.75 6.36
N ARG A 157 7.34 9.76 5.89
CA ARG A 157 7.66 9.92 4.46
C ARG A 157 8.46 8.74 3.93
N LEU A 158 9.47 8.31 4.68
CA LEU A 158 10.29 7.15 4.30
C LEU A 158 9.45 5.88 4.21
N MET A 159 8.64 5.59 5.24
CA MET A 159 7.78 4.41 5.26
C MET A 159 6.76 4.40 4.13
N ARG A 160 6.19 5.55 3.79
CA ARG A 160 5.27 5.68 2.66
C ARG A 160 5.96 5.39 1.31
N GLN A 161 7.16 5.92 1.10
CA GLN A 161 7.92 5.66 -0.13
C GLN A 161 8.29 4.18 -0.25
N ILE A 162 8.76 3.57 0.84
CA ILE A 162 9.07 2.14 0.88
C ILE A 162 7.82 1.32 0.59
N PHE A 163 6.69 1.66 1.20
CA PHE A 163 5.42 0.98 0.96
C PHE A 163 5.02 1.07 -0.52
N LEU A 164 5.00 2.26 -1.10
CA LEU A 164 4.60 2.45 -2.49
C LEU A 164 5.52 1.73 -3.48
N PHE A 165 6.81 1.70 -3.20
CA PHE A 165 7.79 1.13 -4.12
C PHE A 165 7.89 -0.40 -4.05
N PHE A 166 7.75 -0.98 -2.86
CA PHE A 166 7.98 -2.41 -2.61
C PHE A 166 6.72 -3.16 -2.17
N GLN A 167 6.06 -2.72 -1.11
CA GLN A 167 4.91 -3.43 -0.54
C GLN A 167 3.65 -3.28 -1.40
N GLY A 168 3.42 -2.12 -2.00
CA GLY A 168 2.27 -1.90 -2.87
C GLY A 168 2.20 -2.89 -4.03
N PRO A 169 3.29 -3.10 -4.80
CA PRO A 169 3.35 -4.15 -5.82
C PRO A 169 3.12 -5.56 -5.27
N PHE A 170 3.75 -5.91 -4.14
CA PHE A 170 3.57 -7.21 -3.49
C PHE A 170 2.10 -7.46 -3.10
N LEU A 171 1.45 -6.49 -2.47
CA LEU A 171 0.04 -6.54 -2.08
C LEU A 171 -0.92 -6.59 -3.28
N SER A 172 -0.46 -6.18 -4.45
CA SER A 172 -1.26 -6.17 -5.68
C SER A 172 -1.32 -7.53 -6.38
N THR A 173 -0.59 -8.54 -5.88
CA THR A 173 -0.69 -9.90 -6.45
C THR A 173 -2.03 -10.55 -6.07
N PRO A 174 -2.65 -11.34 -6.95
CA PRO A 174 -3.94 -11.97 -6.68
C PRO A 174 -3.97 -12.80 -5.39
N GLN A 175 -2.88 -13.53 -5.09
CA GLN A 175 -2.75 -14.34 -3.88
C GLN A 175 -2.75 -13.48 -2.62
N ASN A 176 -2.03 -12.35 -2.63
CA ASN A 176 -1.97 -11.47 -1.48
C ASN A 176 -3.26 -10.66 -1.30
N ILE A 177 -3.92 -10.25 -2.39
CA ILE A 177 -5.23 -9.63 -2.33
C ILE A 177 -6.22 -10.54 -1.59
N GLU A 178 -6.25 -11.84 -1.94
CA GLU A 178 -7.14 -12.82 -1.32
C GLU A 178 -6.74 -13.10 0.14
N TYR A 179 -5.44 -13.26 0.42
CA TYR A 179 -4.95 -13.48 1.78
C TYR A 179 -5.34 -12.32 2.73
N PHE A 180 -5.05 -11.08 2.35
CA PHE A 180 -5.35 -9.91 3.19
C PHE A 180 -6.83 -9.50 3.22
N ARG A 181 -7.67 -10.13 2.39
CA ARG A 181 -9.13 -10.02 2.51
C ARG A 181 -9.64 -10.80 3.73
N HIS A 182 -9.03 -11.95 4.02
CA HIS A 182 -9.51 -12.88 5.05
C HIS A 182 -8.69 -12.85 6.34
N LYS A 183 -7.44 -12.41 6.29
CA LYS A 183 -6.56 -12.32 7.47
C LYS A 183 -6.11 -10.87 7.69
N ASN A 184 -6.32 -10.41 8.92
CA ASN A 184 -5.83 -9.10 9.32
C ASN A 184 -5.11 -9.22 10.69
N PRO A 185 -3.78 -9.41 10.68
CA PRO A 185 -2.98 -9.54 11.90
C PRO A 185 -3.08 -8.33 12.82
N LEU A 186 -3.43 -7.16 12.27
CA LEU A 186 -3.58 -5.93 13.03
C LEU A 186 -4.67 -5.99 14.09
N LEU A 187 -5.76 -6.77 13.85
CA LEU A 187 -6.83 -6.94 14.84
C LEU A 187 -6.31 -7.58 16.14
N GLU A 188 -5.43 -8.56 16.02
CA GLU A 188 -4.80 -9.17 17.21
C GLU A 188 -3.89 -8.17 17.93
N MET A 189 -3.10 -7.39 17.21
CA MET A 189 -2.26 -6.35 17.80
C MET A 189 -3.11 -5.29 18.54
N ILE A 190 -4.24 -4.87 17.98
CA ILE A 190 -5.18 -3.94 18.63
C ILE A 190 -5.73 -4.54 19.93
N ARG A 191 -6.12 -5.83 19.92
CA ARG A 191 -6.58 -6.54 21.11
C ARG A 191 -5.52 -6.55 22.21
N LEU A 192 -4.28 -6.88 21.85
CA LEU A 192 -3.14 -6.91 22.78
C LEU A 192 -2.84 -5.51 23.35
N CYS A 193 -2.96 -4.45 22.55
CA CYS A 193 -2.85 -3.06 23.04
C CYS A 193 -3.87 -2.73 24.10
N ARG A 194 -5.16 -3.07 23.87
CA ARG A 194 -6.23 -2.83 24.85
C ARG A 194 -6.04 -3.64 26.13
N GLN A 195 -5.48 -4.83 26.03
CA GLN A 195 -5.13 -5.69 27.18
C GLN A 195 -3.84 -5.25 27.88
N LYS A 196 -3.06 -4.33 27.28
CA LYS A 196 -1.74 -3.90 27.74
C LYS A 196 -0.74 -5.05 27.87
N ASP A 197 -0.91 -6.08 27.04
CA ASP A 197 0.03 -7.21 26.96
C ASP A 197 1.20 -6.87 26.02
N TRP A 198 2.14 -6.12 26.55
CA TRP A 198 3.28 -5.60 25.78
C TRP A 198 4.26 -6.68 25.30
N PRO A 199 4.54 -7.74 26.07
CA PRO A 199 5.35 -8.86 25.56
C PRO A 199 4.69 -9.56 24.37
N ALA A 200 3.42 -9.94 24.49
CA ALA A 200 2.69 -10.60 23.39
C ALA A 200 2.54 -9.67 22.17
N LEU A 201 2.37 -8.36 22.38
CA LEU A 201 2.37 -7.38 21.30
C LEU A 201 3.70 -7.36 20.55
N TRP A 202 4.83 -7.41 21.28
CA TRP A 202 6.15 -7.46 20.67
C TRP A 202 6.33 -8.67 19.76
N ASP A 203 5.93 -9.85 20.25
CA ASP A 203 6.02 -11.10 19.49
C ASP A 203 5.08 -11.09 18.27
N SER A 204 3.88 -10.53 18.42
CA SER A 204 2.92 -10.37 17.32
C SER A 204 3.44 -9.45 16.22
N VAL A 205 4.09 -8.33 16.59
CA VAL A 205 4.72 -7.40 15.63
C VAL A 205 5.89 -8.08 14.91
N ASP A 206 6.70 -8.87 15.62
CA ASP A 206 7.81 -9.60 15.00
C ASP A 206 7.32 -10.64 13.97
N ALA A 207 6.30 -11.40 14.33
CA ALA A 207 5.70 -12.39 13.44
C ALA A 207 5.06 -11.76 12.19
N TYR A 208 4.55 -10.53 12.30
CA TYR A 208 3.96 -9.81 11.17
C TYR A 208 5.00 -9.33 10.17
N GLN A 209 6.23 -9.10 10.60
CA GLN A 209 7.33 -8.61 9.76
C GLN A 209 8.21 -9.73 9.19
N THR A 210 7.87 -10.99 9.48
CA THR A 210 8.55 -12.18 8.93
C THR A 210 7.92 -12.61 7.63
#